data_0c1c6df60b2f359575c22038764e4129
#
_entry.id   0c1c6df60b2f359575c22038764e4129
#
_cell.length_a   1.000
_cell.length_b   1.000
_cell.length_c   1.000
_cell.angle_alpha   90.00
_cell.angle_beta   90.00
_cell.angle_gamma   90.00
#
_symmetry.space_group_name_H-M   'P 1'
#
loop_
_entity.id
_entity.type
_entity.pdbx_description
1 polymer ?
#
loop_
_entity_poly.entity_id
_entity_poly.type
_entity_poly.pdbx_seq_one_letter_code
_entity_poly.pdbx_strand_id
1 'polypeptide(L)'
;MHILNHGSFIGIDRGCLTCTLPDKTQKRLPLCDVLAVIVAARGVCFSGESFSRLLENNAVILHCDSCYKPIGCTSALHRIVHNDIFERQINMPPSLQAKLWFALLKAKSENQAFLLDSLSKEHKIWQYIQDNCLEEGNIARHYWKVFFKSFGKNAPQKREHQNAENPINGMLNYGYAVMSALLHRSLLIHGLNPVLGIHHKYRFRSNPLVYDLIEPLRPFCDFILLRYHKKYPRLEIDTFVKHCAKDMINAKINLGKAKNISLPCALDNYVSSVCDVYSAESLKNIKIPSLKGLSFEE
;
A
#
# COMPACT_ATOMS: atom_id res chain seq x y z
N MET A 1 -4.19 12.76 -5.18
CA MET A 1 -3.89 13.45 -6.46
C MET A 1 -2.65 12.81 -7.09
N HIS A 2 -2.65 12.63 -8.40
CA HIS A 2 -1.51 12.11 -9.15
C HIS A 2 -1.02 13.15 -10.15
N ILE A 3 0.25 13.54 -10.09
CA ILE A 3 0.85 14.60 -10.90
C ILE A 3 1.77 13.94 -11.91
N LEU A 4 1.36 13.96 -13.18
CA LEU A 4 2.05 13.35 -14.32
C LEU A 4 2.57 14.38 -15.33
N ASN A 5 2.08 15.62 -15.24
CA ASN A 5 2.43 16.67 -16.17
C ASN A 5 3.68 17.41 -15.66
N HIS A 6 4.72 17.44 -16.47
CA HIS A 6 5.94 18.20 -16.17
C HIS A 6 5.64 19.69 -16.01
N GLY A 7 6.38 20.36 -15.12
CA GLY A 7 6.22 21.80 -14.89
C GLY A 7 4.91 22.25 -14.23
N SER A 8 4.18 21.32 -13.59
CA SER A 8 2.96 21.67 -12.86
C SER A 8 3.26 22.47 -11.60
N PHE A 9 2.38 23.40 -11.25
CA PHE A 9 2.44 24.16 -9.99
C PHE A 9 1.33 23.72 -9.04
N ILE A 10 1.69 23.42 -7.81
CA ILE A 10 0.78 22.98 -6.76
C ILE A 10 0.62 24.10 -5.73
N GLY A 11 -0.61 24.54 -5.56
CA GLY A 11 -0.98 25.62 -4.66
C GLY A 11 -2.22 25.31 -3.84
N ILE A 12 -2.65 26.27 -3.02
CA ILE A 12 -3.91 26.24 -2.29
C ILE A 12 -4.75 27.43 -2.73
N ASP A 13 -6.03 27.20 -2.96
CA ASP A 13 -7.00 28.25 -3.17
C ASP A 13 -8.34 27.86 -2.53
N ARG A 14 -8.84 28.71 -1.63
CA ARG A 14 -10.14 28.55 -0.94
C ARG A 14 -10.38 27.14 -0.38
N GLY A 15 -9.40 26.59 0.33
CA GLY A 15 -9.49 25.26 0.96
C GLY A 15 -9.36 24.08 -0.01
N CYS A 16 -9.04 24.34 -1.27
CA CYS A 16 -8.76 23.32 -2.28
C CYS A 16 -7.27 23.26 -2.60
N LEU A 17 -6.76 22.05 -2.77
CA LEU A 17 -5.48 21.83 -3.45
C LEU A 17 -5.67 22.08 -4.93
N THR A 18 -4.83 22.94 -5.50
CA THR A 18 -4.85 23.28 -6.93
C THR A 18 -3.62 22.71 -7.62
N CYS A 19 -3.81 22.20 -8.82
CA CYS A 19 -2.74 21.80 -9.72
C CYS A 19 -2.88 22.58 -11.02
N THR A 20 -2.00 23.55 -11.25
CA THR A 20 -1.95 24.35 -12.45
C THR A 20 -0.96 23.73 -13.41
N LEU A 21 -1.43 23.35 -14.60
CA LEU A 21 -0.61 22.76 -15.65
C LEU A 21 0.13 23.88 -16.45
N PRO A 22 1.16 23.54 -17.24
CA PRO A 22 1.88 24.51 -18.06
C PRO A 22 1.00 25.29 -19.05
N ASP A 23 -0.08 24.66 -19.54
CA ASP A 23 -1.10 25.29 -20.41
C ASP A 23 -2.07 26.21 -19.64
N LYS A 24 -1.81 26.47 -18.35
CA LYS A 24 -2.66 27.23 -17.42
C LYS A 24 -3.97 26.56 -17.03
N THR A 25 -4.25 25.35 -17.51
CA THR A 25 -5.39 24.57 -17.03
C THR A 25 -5.23 24.26 -15.56
N GLN A 26 -6.27 24.45 -14.76
CA GLN A 26 -6.24 24.21 -13.31
C GLN A 26 -7.20 23.09 -12.93
N LYS A 27 -6.68 22.13 -12.17
CA LYS A 27 -7.46 21.09 -11.49
C LYS A 27 -7.55 21.46 -10.02
N ARG A 28 -8.72 21.22 -9.42
CA ARG A 28 -8.99 21.53 -8.00
C ARG A 28 -9.54 20.31 -7.29
N LEU A 29 -9.11 20.08 -6.07
CA LEU A 29 -9.63 19.04 -5.17
C LEU A 29 -9.80 19.63 -3.77
N PRO A 30 -10.93 19.40 -3.08
CA PRO A 30 -11.04 19.74 -1.67
C PRO A 30 -9.88 19.15 -0.90
N LEU A 31 -9.22 19.94 -0.05
CA LEU A 31 -8.02 19.48 0.66
C LEU A 31 -8.33 18.30 1.60
N CYS A 32 -9.52 18.28 2.19
CA CYS A 32 -9.97 17.19 3.07
C CYS A 32 -10.07 15.83 2.37
N ASP A 33 -10.24 15.83 1.04
CA ASP A 33 -10.32 14.61 0.23
C ASP A 33 -8.94 14.12 -0.25
N VAL A 34 -7.87 14.88 0.06
CA VAL A 34 -6.52 14.54 -0.38
C VAL A 34 -5.81 13.70 0.68
N LEU A 35 -5.70 12.39 0.44
CA LEU A 35 -4.94 11.47 1.30
C LEU A 35 -3.47 11.38 0.89
N ALA A 36 -3.20 11.46 -0.41
CA ALA A 36 -1.85 11.39 -0.95
C ALA A 36 -1.70 12.24 -2.22
N VAL A 37 -0.50 12.78 -2.40
CA VAL A 37 -0.07 13.39 -3.66
C VAL A 37 1.09 12.56 -4.20
N ILE A 38 0.94 12.01 -5.40
CA ILE A 38 2.00 11.23 -6.05
C ILE A 38 2.64 12.14 -7.10
N VAL A 39 3.92 12.46 -6.91
CA VAL A 39 4.72 13.30 -7.81
C VAL A 39 5.54 12.39 -8.70
N ALA A 40 5.07 12.21 -9.92
CA ALA A 40 5.69 11.36 -10.93
C ALA A 40 6.09 12.16 -12.18
N ALA A 41 6.32 13.46 -12.02
CA ALA A 41 6.66 14.39 -13.09
C ALA A 41 7.84 15.27 -12.68
N ARG A 42 8.59 15.79 -13.67
CA ARG A 42 9.73 16.69 -13.45
C ARG A 42 9.29 18.14 -13.38
N GLY A 43 10.05 18.98 -12.67
CA GLY A 43 9.80 20.41 -12.60
C GLY A 43 8.49 20.77 -11.88
N VAL A 44 7.96 19.91 -11.05
CA VAL A 44 6.78 20.19 -10.23
C VAL A 44 7.19 21.11 -9.09
N CYS A 45 6.50 22.26 -8.99
CA CYS A 45 6.71 23.22 -7.94
C CYS A 45 5.54 23.20 -6.96
N PHE A 46 5.85 23.33 -5.68
CA PHE A 46 4.87 23.49 -4.60
C PHE A 46 5.01 24.84 -3.94
N SER A 47 3.89 25.51 -3.65
CA SER A 47 3.94 26.66 -2.75
C SER A 47 4.23 26.17 -1.31
N GLY A 48 4.91 27.00 -0.50
CA GLY A 48 5.14 26.69 0.91
C GLY A 48 3.84 26.37 1.67
N GLU A 49 2.78 27.13 1.36
CA GLU A 49 1.45 26.90 1.93
C GLU A 49 0.88 25.53 1.55
N SER A 50 1.06 25.09 0.30
CA SER A 50 0.54 23.78 -0.11
C SER A 50 1.20 22.63 0.63
N PHE A 51 2.50 22.70 0.92
CA PHE A 51 3.17 21.74 1.79
C PHE A 51 2.56 21.74 3.19
N SER A 52 2.49 22.91 3.83
CA SER A 52 1.98 23.04 5.21
C SER A 52 0.56 22.49 5.32
N ARG A 53 -0.33 22.90 4.41
CA ARG A 53 -1.72 22.46 4.42
C ARG A 53 -1.91 20.96 4.13
N LEU A 54 -1.11 20.37 3.23
CA LEU A 54 -1.12 18.93 2.99
C LEU A 54 -0.70 18.16 4.25
N LEU A 55 0.38 18.60 4.91
CA LEU A 55 0.86 17.95 6.12
C LEU A 55 -0.11 18.16 7.29
N GLU A 56 -0.72 19.32 7.41
CA GLU A 56 -1.79 19.60 8.38
C GLU A 56 -3.00 18.68 8.18
N ASN A 57 -3.33 18.35 6.94
CA ASN A 57 -4.39 17.41 6.61
C ASN A 57 -3.94 15.94 6.70
N ASN A 58 -2.76 15.66 7.22
CA ASN A 58 -2.15 14.33 7.28
C ASN A 58 -2.06 13.64 5.90
N ALA A 59 -1.96 14.41 4.82
CA ALA A 59 -1.67 13.86 3.51
C ALA A 59 -0.19 13.51 3.39
N VAL A 60 0.13 12.47 2.60
CA VAL A 60 1.51 12.10 2.28
C VAL A 60 1.84 12.53 0.86
N ILE A 61 3.13 12.89 0.61
CA ILE A 61 3.62 13.21 -0.72
C ILE A 61 4.63 12.14 -1.11
N LEU A 62 4.27 11.29 -2.07
CA LEU A 62 5.14 10.25 -2.63
C LEU A 62 5.94 10.84 -3.80
N HIS A 63 7.26 10.79 -3.70
CA HIS A 63 8.19 11.26 -4.73
C HIS A 63 8.66 10.08 -5.58
N CYS A 64 8.55 10.21 -6.91
CA CYS A 64 9.02 9.23 -7.87
C CYS A 64 10.14 9.81 -8.73
N ASP A 65 11.03 8.96 -9.22
CA ASP A 65 12.02 9.31 -10.25
C ASP A 65 11.39 9.37 -11.65
N SER A 66 12.21 9.58 -12.66
CA SER A 66 11.77 9.67 -14.07
C SER A 66 11.26 8.34 -14.65
N CYS A 67 11.47 7.24 -13.95
CA CYS A 67 11.00 5.90 -14.32
C CYS A 67 9.82 5.47 -13.44
N TYR A 68 9.16 6.41 -12.77
CA TYR A 68 8.06 6.18 -11.81
C TYR A 68 8.45 5.31 -10.60
N LYS A 69 9.75 5.12 -10.36
CA LYS A 69 10.24 4.41 -9.18
C LYS A 69 10.11 5.33 -7.97
N PRO A 70 9.39 4.93 -6.91
CA PRO A 70 9.31 5.70 -5.69
C PRO A 70 10.67 5.80 -4.99
N ILE A 71 11.08 7.03 -4.67
CA ILE A 71 12.37 7.35 -4.06
C ILE A 71 12.26 7.95 -2.68
N GLY A 72 11.10 8.50 -2.30
CA GLY A 72 10.90 9.11 -1.00
C GLY A 72 9.45 9.45 -0.72
N CYS A 73 9.18 9.78 0.54
CA CYS A 73 7.88 10.19 1.02
C CYS A 73 8.04 11.37 1.99
N THR A 74 7.27 12.44 1.76
CA THR A 74 7.11 13.53 2.73
C THR A 74 5.83 13.29 3.53
N SER A 75 5.92 13.33 4.84
CA SER A 75 4.81 13.12 5.76
C SER A 75 4.85 14.13 6.91
N ALA A 76 3.73 14.32 7.59
CA ALA A 76 3.66 15.13 8.80
C ALA A 76 4.58 14.54 9.90
N LEU A 77 5.14 15.42 10.72
CA LEU A 77 5.74 15.01 11.99
C LEU A 77 4.64 14.46 12.90
N HIS A 78 5.01 13.54 13.79
CA HIS A 78 4.07 12.97 14.75
C HIS A 78 3.36 14.08 15.52
N ARG A 79 2.07 14.28 15.28
CA ARG A 79 1.25 15.24 16.03
C ARG A 79 0.73 14.66 17.35
N ILE A 80 0.58 13.35 17.38
CA ILE A 80 0.02 12.64 18.53
C ILE A 80 1.08 11.63 18.95
N VAL A 81 1.90 12.01 19.92
CA VAL A 81 2.75 11.06 20.62
C VAL A 81 1.86 10.40 21.68
N HIS A 82 1.28 9.26 21.34
CA HIS A 82 0.71 8.36 22.34
C HIS A 82 1.90 7.67 23.01
N ASN A 83 2.45 8.27 24.06
CA ASN A 83 3.61 7.73 24.78
C ASN A 83 3.38 6.28 25.22
N ASP A 84 2.16 5.95 25.62
CA ASP A 84 1.75 4.59 25.99
C ASP A 84 1.83 3.59 24.81
N ILE A 85 1.39 3.95 23.61
CA ILE A 85 1.49 3.10 22.41
C ILE A 85 2.96 2.90 22.02
N PHE A 86 3.77 3.96 22.09
CA PHE A 86 5.20 3.88 21.79
C PHE A 86 5.94 2.95 22.76
N GLU A 87 5.68 3.07 24.06
CA GLU A 87 6.23 2.18 25.07
C GLU A 87 5.80 0.72 24.85
N ARG A 88 4.53 0.48 24.49
CA ARG A 88 4.02 -0.85 24.19
C ARG A 88 4.63 -1.44 22.91
N GLN A 89 4.93 -0.61 21.90
CA GLN A 89 5.67 -1.08 20.72
C GLN A 89 7.08 -1.55 21.08
N ILE A 90 7.80 -0.80 21.93
CA ILE A 90 9.16 -1.14 22.38
C ILE A 90 9.13 -2.43 23.22
N ASN A 91 8.17 -2.53 24.13
CA ASN A 91 8.10 -3.59 25.15
C ASN A 91 7.22 -4.77 24.71
N MET A 92 6.85 -4.85 23.42
CA MET A 92 6.00 -5.92 22.92
C MET A 92 6.62 -7.31 23.21
N PRO A 93 5.89 -8.21 23.89
CA PRO A 93 6.40 -9.54 24.21
C PRO A 93 6.78 -10.32 22.94
N PRO A 94 7.92 -11.02 22.90
CA PRO A 94 8.35 -11.81 21.74
C PRO A 94 7.32 -12.84 21.28
N SER A 95 6.58 -13.42 22.21
CA SER A 95 5.50 -14.37 21.90
C SER A 95 4.32 -13.71 21.17
N LEU A 96 3.98 -12.47 21.53
CA LEU A 96 2.95 -11.68 20.84
C LEU A 96 3.42 -11.22 19.47
N GLN A 97 4.70 -10.79 19.35
CA GLN A 97 5.32 -10.48 18.05
C GLN A 97 5.22 -11.67 17.09
N ALA A 98 5.62 -12.85 17.53
CA ALA A 98 5.57 -14.07 16.73
C ALA A 98 4.13 -14.41 16.28
N LYS A 99 3.16 -14.31 17.19
CA LYS A 99 1.74 -14.55 16.88
C LYS A 99 1.20 -13.53 15.87
N LEU A 100 1.54 -12.26 16.04
CA LEU A 100 1.10 -11.20 15.13
C LEU A 100 1.72 -11.39 13.74
N TRP A 101 3.02 -11.65 13.67
CA TRP A 101 3.69 -11.94 12.40
C TRP A 101 3.08 -13.15 11.69
N PHE A 102 2.82 -14.23 12.43
CA PHE A 102 2.16 -15.41 11.88
C PHE A 102 0.77 -15.08 11.30
N ALA A 103 -0.03 -14.26 12.01
CA ALA A 103 -1.35 -13.83 11.54
C ALA A 103 -1.26 -13.01 10.24
N LEU A 104 -0.24 -12.13 10.12
CA LEU A 104 0.01 -11.36 8.91
C LEU A 104 0.39 -12.25 7.72
N LEU A 105 1.30 -13.21 7.93
CA LEU A 105 1.70 -14.17 6.90
C LEU A 105 0.54 -15.07 6.46
N LYS A 106 -0.28 -15.51 7.41
CA LYS A 106 -1.47 -16.30 7.11
C LYS A 106 -2.44 -15.51 6.23
N ALA A 107 -2.76 -14.26 6.60
CA ALA A 107 -3.63 -13.40 5.83
C ALA A 107 -3.07 -13.07 4.44
N LYS A 108 -1.75 -12.85 4.32
CA LYS A 108 -1.06 -12.73 3.01
C LYS A 108 -1.31 -13.97 2.16
N SER A 109 -1.08 -15.16 2.73
CA SER A 109 -1.21 -16.43 2.01
C SER A 109 -2.66 -16.70 1.59
N GLU A 110 -3.62 -16.41 2.47
CA GLU A 110 -5.06 -16.49 2.16
C GLU A 110 -5.43 -15.55 1.00
N ASN A 111 -4.97 -14.30 1.03
CA ASN A 111 -5.21 -13.34 -0.05
C ASN A 111 -4.55 -13.76 -1.37
N GLN A 112 -3.36 -14.35 -1.32
CA GLN A 112 -2.69 -14.92 -2.49
C GLN A 112 -3.47 -16.11 -3.06
N ALA A 113 -3.96 -17.01 -2.20
CA ALA A 113 -4.77 -18.15 -2.62
C ALA A 113 -6.07 -17.69 -3.30
N PHE A 114 -6.81 -16.76 -2.68
CA PHE A 114 -8.02 -16.17 -3.28
C PHE A 114 -7.74 -15.53 -4.64
N LEU A 115 -6.61 -14.85 -4.80
CA LEU A 115 -6.25 -14.25 -6.07
C LEU A 115 -6.04 -15.31 -7.14
N LEU A 116 -5.31 -16.40 -6.84
CA LEU A 116 -5.07 -17.48 -7.78
C LEU A 116 -6.37 -18.26 -8.11
N ASP A 117 -7.23 -18.47 -7.12
CA ASP A 117 -8.56 -19.06 -7.33
C ASP A 117 -9.41 -18.23 -8.30
N SER A 118 -9.38 -16.88 -8.15
CA SER A 118 -10.10 -15.97 -9.06
C SER A 118 -9.61 -16.03 -10.51
N LEU A 119 -8.42 -16.58 -10.73
CA LEU A 119 -7.81 -16.83 -12.04
C LEU A 119 -8.01 -18.26 -12.52
N SER A 120 -8.74 -19.08 -11.76
CA SER A 120 -8.91 -20.52 -12.02
C SER A 120 -7.56 -21.23 -12.19
N LYS A 121 -6.58 -20.87 -11.36
CA LYS A 121 -5.23 -21.45 -11.37
C LYS A 121 -5.10 -22.50 -10.27
N GLU A 122 -4.68 -23.71 -10.66
CA GLU A 122 -4.29 -24.73 -9.69
C GLU A 122 -3.08 -24.29 -8.88
N HIS A 123 -3.18 -24.39 -7.56
CA HIS A 123 -2.10 -24.07 -6.62
C HIS A 123 -2.23 -24.83 -5.30
N LYS A 124 -1.15 -24.84 -4.51
CA LYS A 124 -1.05 -25.58 -3.22
C LYS A 124 -1.10 -24.66 -1.99
N ILE A 125 -1.43 -23.37 -2.14
CA ILE A 125 -1.32 -22.42 -1.02
C ILE A 125 -2.30 -22.77 0.08
N TRP A 126 -3.53 -23.20 -0.24
CA TRP A 126 -4.49 -23.64 0.77
C TRP A 126 -3.97 -24.83 1.58
N GLN A 127 -3.27 -25.78 0.95
CA GLN A 127 -2.63 -26.90 1.66
C GLN A 127 -1.56 -26.40 2.63
N TYR A 128 -0.67 -25.49 2.22
CA TYR A 128 0.32 -24.90 3.12
C TYR A 128 -0.31 -24.20 4.32
N ILE A 129 -1.46 -23.54 4.13
CA ILE A 129 -2.21 -22.90 5.22
C ILE A 129 -2.80 -23.96 6.18
N GLN A 130 -3.40 -25.03 5.66
CA GLN A 130 -4.00 -26.11 6.45
C GLN A 130 -2.93 -26.88 7.24
N ASP A 131 -1.80 -27.16 6.62
CA ASP A 131 -0.67 -27.87 7.24
C ASP A 131 0.12 -26.98 8.20
N ASN A 132 -0.29 -25.72 8.38
CA ASN A 132 0.42 -24.72 9.20
C ASN A 132 1.89 -24.49 8.79
N CYS A 133 2.22 -24.76 7.53
CA CYS A 133 3.55 -24.66 6.93
C CYS A 133 3.72 -23.30 6.22
N LEU A 134 3.61 -22.20 6.98
CA LEU A 134 3.68 -20.83 6.42
C LEU A 134 5.13 -20.35 6.31
N GLU A 135 5.96 -21.09 5.59
CA GLU A 135 7.30 -20.65 5.24
C GLU A 135 7.23 -19.66 4.08
N GLU A 136 7.53 -18.37 4.35
CA GLU A 136 7.33 -17.26 3.42
C GLU A 136 8.02 -17.50 2.07
N GLY A 137 9.27 -17.96 2.08
CA GLY A 137 10.05 -18.17 0.86
C GLY A 137 9.45 -19.25 -0.05
N ASN A 138 8.92 -20.34 0.50
CA ASN A 138 8.30 -21.41 -0.26
C ASN A 138 6.96 -20.99 -0.87
N ILE A 139 6.12 -20.33 -0.08
CA ILE A 139 4.83 -19.81 -0.54
C ILE A 139 5.05 -18.75 -1.63
N ALA A 140 5.99 -17.81 -1.43
CA ALA A 140 6.28 -16.77 -2.40
C ALA A 140 6.77 -17.36 -3.73
N ARG A 141 7.68 -18.35 -3.69
CA ARG A 141 8.19 -19.02 -4.91
C ARG A 141 7.05 -19.69 -5.67
N HIS A 142 6.16 -20.40 -4.97
CA HIS A 142 5.02 -21.05 -5.58
C HIS A 142 4.03 -20.03 -6.15
N TYR A 143 3.67 -19.01 -5.36
CA TYR A 143 2.76 -17.95 -5.78
C TYR A 143 3.23 -17.24 -7.06
N TRP A 144 4.46 -16.75 -7.09
CA TRP A 144 4.98 -16.02 -8.24
C TRP A 144 5.04 -16.89 -9.51
N LYS A 145 5.42 -18.17 -9.35
CA LYS A 145 5.43 -19.11 -10.47
C LYS A 145 4.05 -19.28 -11.12
N VAL A 146 2.99 -19.27 -10.32
CA VAL A 146 1.60 -19.42 -10.81
C VAL A 146 1.07 -18.08 -11.30
N PHE A 147 1.24 -17.02 -10.52
CA PHE A 147 0.74 -15.68 -10.82
C PHE A 147 1.27 -15.13 -12.14
N PHE A 148 2.57 -15.24 -12.38
CA PHE A 148 3.18 -14.72 -13.61
C PHE A 148 2.70 -15.40 -14.88
N LYS A 149 2.25 -16.64 -14.83
CA LYS A 149 1.64 -17.30 -16.01
C LYS A 149 0.42 -16.56 -16.55
N SER A 150 -0.21 -15.70 -15.75
CA SER A 150 -1.36 -14.91 -16.18
C SER A 150 -1.00 -13.80 -17.18
N PHE A 151 0.26 -13.48 -17.34
CA PHE A 151 0.77 -12.46 -18.26
C PHE A 151 1.28 -13.01 -19.60
N GLY A 152 1.19 -14.32 -19.82
CA GLY A 152 1.56 -14.97 -21.09
C GLY A 152 2.99 -14.65 -21.50
N LYS A 153 3.17 -14.10 -22.71
CA LYS A 153 4.49 -13.76 -23.27
C LYS A 153 5.25 -12.65 -22.50
N ASN A 154 4.52 -11.83 -21.75
CA ASN A 154 5.09 -10.74 -20.94
C ASN A 154 5.48 -11.19 -19.53
N ALA A 155 5.27 -12.46 -19.18
CA ALA A 155 5.53 -13.00 -17.86
C ALA A 155 7.00 -12.82 -17.46
N PRO A 156 7.30 -12.22 -16.28
CA PRO A 156 8.65 -12.18 -15.76
C PRO A 156 9.11 -13.60 -15.36
N GLN A 157 10.40 -13.84 -15.48
CA GLN A 157 10.98 -15.13 -15.03
C GLN A 157 11.01 -15.24 -13.50
N LYS A 158 11.19 -14.10 -12.81
CA LYS A 158 11.28 -14.02 -11.36
C LYS A 158 10.73 -12.67 -10.84
N ARG A 159 10.45 -12.62 -9.54
CA ARG A 159 10.10 -11.36 -8.87
C ARG A 159 11.37 -10.52 -8.61
N GLU A 160 11.35 -9.28 -9.11
CA GLU A 160 12.44 -8.29 -8.99
C GLU A 160 11.98 -7.15 -8.08
N HIS A 161 12.65 -6.99 -6.93
CA HIS A 161 12.29 -5.97 -5.94
C HIS A 161 12.96 -4.62 -6.18
N GLN A 162 14.15 -4.63 -6.83
CA GLN A 162 14.93 -3.44 -7.13
C GLN A 162 15.38 -3.49 -8.57
N ASN A 163 15.49 -2.30 -9.19
CA ASN A 163 15.97 -2.16 -10.57
C ASN A 163 15.28 -3.14 -11.54
N ALA A 164 13.94 -3.22 -11.42
CA ALA A 164 13.14 -4.12 -12.23
C ALA A 164 13.26 -3.76 -13.71
N GLU A 165 13.76 -4.69 -14.52
CA GLU A 165 13.85 -4.55 -15.97
C GLU A 165 12.52 -4.92 -16.64
N ASN A 166 11.82 -5.90 -16.08
CA ASN A 166 10.52 -6.30 -16.59
C ASN A 166 9.42 -5.32 -16.17
N PRO A 167 8.59 -4.81 -17.11
CA PRO A 167 7.54 -3.84 -16.82
C PRO A 167 6.54 -4.28 -15.73
N ILE A 168 6.19 -5.58 -15.67
CA ILE A 168 5.28 -6.13 -14.65
C ILE A 168 5.89 -5.98 -13.26
N ASN A 169 7.17 -6.28 -13.09
CA ASN A 169 7.88 -6.08 -11.84
C ASN A 169 7.94 -4.59 -11.46
N GLY A 170 8.17 -3.71 -12.43
CA GLY A 170 8.13 -2.26 -12.23
C GLY A 170 6.75 -1.78 -11.74
N MET A 171 5.68 -2.25 -12.37
CA MET A 171 4.30 -1.94 -11.98
C MET A 171 3.94 -2.47 -10.59
N LEU A 172 4.36 -3.70 -10.24
CA LEU A 172 4.21 -4.25 -8.89
C LEU A 172 4.94 -3.40 -7.85
N ASN A 173 6.19 -3.02 -8.13
CA ASN A 173 6.99 -2.17 -7.22
C ASN A 173 6.32 -0.81 -7.00
N TYR A 174 5.79 -0.21 -8.06
CA TYR A 174 5.03 1.04 -7.98
C TYR A 174 3.76 0.87 -7.11
N GLY A 175 2.94 -0.13 -7.39
CA GLY A 175 1.73 -0.41 -6.62
C GLY A 175 2.02 -0.61 -5.12
N TYR A 176 3.04 -1.38 -4.80
CA TYR A 176 3.45 -1.60 -3.41
C TYR A 176 3.95 -0.32 -2.73
N ALA A 177 4.62 0.55 -3.45
CA ALA A 177 5.09 1.80 -2.88
C ALA A 177 3.95 2.79 -2.60
N VAL A 178 2.95 2.86 -3.50
CA VAL A 178 1.73 3.65 -3.24
C VAL A 178 0.98 3.11 -2.02
N MET A 179 0.79 1.79 -1.93
CA MET A 179 0.16 1.15 -0.78
C MET A 179 0.95 1.39 0.52
N SER A 180 2.29 1.29 0.45
CA SER A 180 3.18 1.60 1.59
C SER A 180 3.05 3.04 2.06
N ALA A 181 2.92 4.01 1.15
CA ALA A 181 2.75 5.41 1.51
C ALA A 181 1.41 5.66 2.21
N LEU A 182 0.32 5.05 1.73
CA LEU A 182 -0.99 5.12 2.39
C LEU A 182 -0.96 4.46 3.78
N LEU A 183 -0.34 3.29 3.88
CA LEU A 183 -0.19 2.60 5.16
C LEU A 183 0.69 3.39 6.13
N HIS A 184 1.80 3.98 5.66
CA HIS A 184 2.67 4.84 6.46
C HIS A 184 1.90 6.03 7.03
N ARG A 185 1.08 6.71 6.19
CA ARG A 185 0.17 7.75 6.64
C ARG A 185 -0.73 7.26 7.79
N SER A 186 -1.34 6.10 7.62
CA SER A 186 -2.23 5.53 8.64
C SER A 186 -1.49 5.24 9.95
N LEU A 187 -0.25 4.71 9.90
CA LEU A 187 0.58 4.49 11.08
C LEU A 187 0.82 5.80 11.86
N LEU A 188 1.17 6.87 11.14
CA LEU A 188 1.45 8.17 11.76
C LEU A 188 0.21 8.78 12.43
N ILE A 189 -0.97 8.65 11.79
CA ILE A 189 -2.24 9.16 12.34
C ILE A 189 -2.60 8.43 13.64
N HIS A 190 -2.33 7.14 13.72
CA HIS A 190 -2.62 6.31 14.89
C HIS A 190 -1.48 6.31 15.93
N GLY A 191 -0.44 7.15 15.76
CA GLY A 191 0.65 7.30 16.73
C GLY A 191 1.65 6.14 16.76
N LEU A 192 1.61 5.24 15.80
CA LEU A 192 2.58 4.15 15.68
C LEU A 192 3.90 4.64 15.07
N ASN A 193 5.01 4.20 15.65
CA ASN A 193 6.34 4.49 15.10
C ASN A 193 6.70 3.49 13.99
N PRO A 194 6.85 3.93 12.73
CA PRO A 194 7.15 3.04 11.60
C PRO A 194 8.50 2.32 11.69
N VAL A 195 9.42 2.84 12.53
CA VAL A 195 10.78 2.28 12.72
C VAL A 195 10.77 1.02 13.61
N LEU A 196 9.72 0.86 14.43
CA LEU A 196 9.59 -0.28 15.33
C LEU A 196 8.80 -1.42 14.66
N GLY A 197 9.50 -2.27 13.92
CA GLY A 197 8.90 -3.41 13.22
C GLY A 197 8.57 -4.58 14.14
N ILE A 198 7.63 -5.41 13.67
CA ILE A 198 7.23 -6.67 14.32
C ILE A 198 8.25 -7.77 13.99
N HIS A 199 8.57 -7.95 12.72
CA HIS A 199 9.50 -8.97 12.22
C HIS A 199 10.75 -8.36 11.59
N HIS A 200 10.59 -7.41 10.67
CA HIS A 200 11.71 -6.73 10.03
C HIS A 200 12.45 -5.82 11.01
N LYS A 201 13.78 -5.77 10.88
CA LYS A 201 14.64 -4.96 11.77
C LYS A 201 15.02 -3.65 11.09
N TYR A 202 15.07 -2.56 11.88
CA TYR A 202 15.43 -1.22 11.40
C TYR A 202 16.82 -1.14 10.72
N ARG A 203 17.74 -2.04 11.07
CA ARG A 203 19.09 -2.09 10.48
C ARG A 203 19.09 -2.30 8.96
N PHE A 204 18.01 -2.89 8.42
CA PHE A 204 17.92 -3.27 7.00
C PHE A 204 16.85 -2.48 6.25
N ARG A 205 15.97 -1.77 6.95
CA ARG A 205 14.81 -1.08 6.39
C ARG A 205 14.53 0.22 7.14
N SER A 206 14.19 1.30 6.43
CA SER A 206 13.88 2.61 7.03
C SER A 206 12.58 2.60 7.85
N ASN A 207 11.58 1.85 7.40
CA ASN A 207 10.25 1.76 8.00
C ASN A 207 9.79 0.29 8.14
N PRO A 208 10.44 -0.51 9.00
CA PRO A 208 10.18 -1.95 9.11
C PRO A 208 8.72 -2.30 9.40
N LEU A 209 8.01 -1.51 10.22
CA LEU A 209 6.59 -1.76 10.51
C LEU A 209 5.70 -1.64 9.26
N VAL A 210 6.00 -0.71 8.36
CA VAL A 210 5.29 -0.62 7.08
C VAL A 210 5.50 -1.88 6.25
N TYR A 211 6.73 -2.41 6.24
CA TYR A 211 7.05 -3.65 5.51
C TYR A 211 6.39 -4.88 6.13
N ASP A 212 6.18 -4.89 7.45
CA ASP A 212 5.46 -5.97 8.12
C ASP A 212 3.96 -5.92 7.80
N LEU A 213 3.35 -4.75 7.97
CA LEU A 213 1.91 -4.60 7.84
C LEU A 213 1.41 -4.55 6.40
N ILE A 214 2.28 -4.30 5.41
CA ILE A 214 1.89 -4.35 3.99
C ILE A 214 1.71 -5.78 3.48
N GLU A 215 2.27 -6.80 4.14
CA GLU A 215 2.29 -8.15 3.60
C GLU A 215 0.89 -8.67 3.20
N PRO A 216 -0.17 -8.55 4.02
CA PRO A 216 -1.52 -8.93 3.61
C PRO A 216 -2.10 -8.08 2.48
N LEU A 217 -1.56 -6.88 2.26
CA LEU A 217 -2.05 -5.92 1.26
C LEU A 217 -1.39 -6.07 -0.10
N ARG A 218 -0.26 -6.77 -0.19
CA ARG A 218 0.44 -6.99 -1.48
C ARG A 218 -0.46 -7.64 -2.53
N PRO A 219 -1.25 -8.68 -2.22
CA PRO A 219 -2.15 -9.29 -3.19
C PRO A 219 -3.24 -8.36 -3.74
N PHE A 220 -3.57 -7.26 -3.03
CA PHE A 220 -4.48 -6.23 -3.57
C PHE A 220 -3.82 -5.48 -4.73
N CYS A 221 -2.54 -5.13 -4.60
CA CYS A 221 -1.79 -4.50 -5.68
C CYS A 221 -1.62 -5.46 -6.87
N ASP A 222 -1.39 -6.74 -6.59
CA ASP A 222 -1.29 -7.79 -7.60
C ASP A 222 -2.62 -7.91 -8.38
N PHE A 223 -3.75 -7.86 -7.69
CA PHE A 223 -5.08 -7.87 -8.30
C PHE A 223 -5.32 -6.63 -9.16
N ILE A 224 -4.95 -5.43 -8.70
CA ILE A 224 -5.05 -4.18 -9.47
C ILE A 224 -4.24 -4.28 -10.77
N LEU A 225 -3.03 -4.84 -10.70
CA LEU A 225 -2.21 -5.07 -11.90
C LEU A 225 -2.87 -6.05 -12.88
N LEU A 226 -3.46 -7.14 -12.40
CA LEU A 226 -4.20 -8.08 -13.25
C LEU A 226 -5.43 -7.44 -13.89
N ARG A 227 -6.18 -6.64 -13.13
CA ARG A 227 -7.32 -5.87 -13.64
C ARG A 227 -6.87 -4.91 -14.75
N TYR A 228 -5.77 -4.20 -14.53
CA TYR A 228 -5.16 -3.34 -15.54
C TYR A 228 -4.77 -4.13 -16.79
N HIS A 229 -4.05 -5.24 -16.64
CA HIS A 229 -3.60 -6.06 -17.75
C HIS A 229 -4.75 -6.63 -18.60
N LYS A 230 -5.86 -7.03 -17.96
CA LYS A 230 -7.07 -7.50 -18.68
C LYS A 230 -7.67 -6.38 -19.54
N LYS A 231 -7.63 -5.13 -19.06
CA LYS A 231 -8.20 -3.98 -19.77
C LYS A 231 -7.24 -3.42 -20.84
N TYR A 232 -5.94 -3.45 -20.56
CA TYR A 232 -4.89 -2.88 -21.38
C TYR A 232 -3.81 -3.94 -21.67
N PRO A 233 -3.92 -4.68 -22.80
CA PRO A 233 -2.95 -5.75 -23.12
C PRO A 233 -1.52 -5.24 -23.32
N ARG A 234 -1.36 -3.97 -23.74
CA ARG A 234 -0.05 -3.30 -23.77
C ARG A 234 0.29 -2.82 -22.37
N LEU A 235 1.41 -3.32 -21.84
CA LEU A 235 1.91 -2.97 -20.51
C LEU A 235 2.69 -1.67 -20.56
N GLU A 236 2.00 -0.55 -20.49
CA GLU A 236 2.57 0.80 -20.45
C GLU A 236 2.55 1.32 -19.02
N ILE A 237 3.73 1.61 -18.48
CA ILE A 237 3.87 2.06 -17.09
C ILE A 237 3.11 3.38 -16.84
N ASP A 238 3.15 4.32 -17.78
CA ASP A 238 2.47 5.63 -17.68
C ASP A 238 0.96 5.48 -17.53
N THR A 239 0.39 4.55 -18.28
CA THR A 239 -1.05 4.24 -18.23
C THR A 239 -1.39 3.51 -16.94
N PHE A 240 -0.55 2.54 -16.51
CA PHE A 240 -0.75 1.83 -15.25
C PHE A 240 -0.71 2.77 -14.04
N VAL A 241 0.24 3.69 -14.00
CA VAL A 241 0.41 4.66 -12.92
C VAL A 241 -0.86 5.49 -12.71
N LYS A 242 -1.54 5.91 -13.80
CA LYS A 242 -2.83 6.62 -13.74
C LYS A 242 -3.96 5.77 -13.15
N HIS A 243 -4.01 4.50 -13.57
CA HIS A 243 -5.07 3.57 -13.14
C HIS A 243 -4.87 3.05 -11.74
N CYS A 244 -3.64 2.73 -11.35
CA CYS A 244 -3.33 2.15 -10.05
C CYS A 244 -3.81 3.02 -8.88
N ALA A 245 -3.52 4.33 -8.90
CA ALA A 245 -3.97 5.24 -7.86
C ALA A 245 -5.50 5.38 -7.81
N LYS A 246 -6.16 5.45 -9.00
CA LYS A 246 -7.62 5.49 -9.09
C LYS A 246 -8.25 4.21 -8.53
N ASP A 247 -7.76 3.06 -8.95
CA ASP A 247 -8.28 1.77 -8.51
C ASP A 247 -8.07 1.57 -7.00
N MET A 248 -6.95 2.02 -6.42
CA MET A 248 -6.74 1.97 -4.96
C MET A 248 -7.74 2.81 -4.17
N ILE A 249 -8.12 3.99 -4.67
CA ILE A 249 -9.11 4.85 -4.01
C ILE A 249 -10.52 4.28 -4.14
N ASN A 250 -10.86 3.74 -5.32
CA ASN A 250 -12.20 3.21 -5.63
C ASN A 250 -12.39 1.76 -5.14
N ALA A 251 -11.33 1.09 -4.67
CA ALA A 251 -11.44 -0.25 -4.12
C ALA A 251 -12.30 -0.24 -2.86
N LYS A 252 -13.28 -1.16 -2.84
CA LYS A 252 -14.12 -1.45 -1.68
C LYS A 252 -13.80 -2.83 -1.17
N ILE A 253 -13.57 -2.95 0.11
CA ILE A 253 -13.19 -4.21 0.75
C ILE A 253 -14.06 -4.51 1.97
N ASN A 254 -14.06 -5.77 2.36
CA ASN A 254 -14.67 -6.19 3.61
C ASN A 254 -13.60 -6.31 4.69
N LEU A 255 -13.88 -5.80 5.90
CA LEU A 255 -12.97 -5.83 7.03
C LEU A 255 -13.73 -6.23 8.31
N GLY A 256 -13.54 -7.46 8.76
CA GLY A 256 -14.32 -8.00 9.86
C GLY A 256 -15.82 -7.99 9.54
N LYS A 257 -16.62 -7.31 10.37
CA LYS A 257 -18.08 -7.15 10.14
C LYS A 257 -18.42 -6.01 9.17
N ALA A 258 -17.52 -5.08 8.94
CA ALA A 258 -17.73 -3.96 8.02
C ALA A 258 -17.63 -4.43 6.57
N LYS A 259 -18.60 -4.04 5.73
CA LYS A 259 -18.65 -4.41 4.30
C LYS A 259 -18.58 -3.16 3.43
N ASN A 260 -17.99 -3.32 2.25
CA ASN A 260 -17.93 -2.28 1.21
C ASN A 260 -17.33 -0.96 1.68
N ILE A 261 -16.32 -1.01 2.55
CA ILE A 261 -15.60 0.19 2.98
C ILE A 261 -14.46 0.51 2.00
N SER A 262 -14.18 1.80 1.80
CA SER A 262 -13.08 2.20 0.92
C SER A 262 -11.73 1.67 1.44
N LEU A 263 -10.81 1.37 0.54
CA LEU A 263 -9.49 0.88 0.93
C LEU A 263 -8.77 1.82 1.91
N PRO A 264 -8.77 3.15 1.74
CA PRO A 264 -8.18 4.05 2.75
C PRO A 264 -8.81 3.92 4.14
N CYS A 265 -10.14 3.85 4.23
CA CYS A 265 -10.84 3.64 5.50
C CYS A 265 -10.51 2.26 6.11
N ALA A 266 -10.37 1.24 5.28
CA ALA A 266 -9.97 -0.08 5.73
C ALA A 266 -8.53 -0.10 6.25
N LEU A 267 -7.61 0.65 5.66
CA LEU A 267 -6.24 0.79 6.17
C LEU A 267 -6.22 1.45 7.55
N ASP A 268 -6.99 2.53 7.74
CA ASP A 268 -7.10 3.21 9.03
C ASP A 268 -7.69 2.28 10.10
N ASN A 269 -8.76 1.53 9.78
CA ASN A 269 -9.34 0.54 10.70
C ASN A 269 -8.39 -0.65 10.99
N TYR A 270 -7.61 -1.08 9.99
CA TYR A 270 -6.61 -2.12 10.16
C TYR A 270 -5.52 -1.66 11.14
N VAL A 271 -4.94 -0.48 10.91
CA VAL A 271 -3.91 0.09 11.78
C VAL A 271 -4.44 0.36 13.18
N SER A 272 -5.67 0.89 13.32
CA SER A 272 -6.34 1.02 14.62
C SER A 272 -6.42 -0.31 15.36
N SER A 273 -6.79 -1.39 14.67
CA SER A 273 -6.83 -2.72 15.29
C SER A 273 -5.45 -3.27 15.68
N VAL A 274 -4.39 -2.83 15.01
CA VAL A 274 -3.01 -3.12 15.42
C VAL A 274 -2.66 -2.37 16.71
N CYS A 275 -3.11 -1.12 16.88
CA CYS A 275 -2.97 -0.40 18.16
C CYS A 275 -3.69 -1.17 19.30
N ASP A 276 -4.87 -1.72 19.03
CA ASP A 276 -5.59 -2.55 20.00
C ASP A 276 -4.78 -3.79 20.40
N VAL A 277 -4.03 -4.40 19.47
CA VAL A 277 -3.13 -5.53 19.79
C VAL A 277 -2.03 -5.10 20.75
N TYR A 278 -1.41 -3.94 20.54
CA TYR A 278 -0.40 -3.40 21.46
C TYR A 278 -1.00 -3.07 22.83
N SER A 279 -2.22 -2.52 22.85
CA SER A 279 -2.87 -2.09 24.08
C SER A 279 -3.40 -3.26 24.92
N ALA A 280 -4.00 -4.26 24.29
CA ALA A 280 -4.64 -5.40 24.94
C ALA A 280 -3.74 -6.64 25.03
N GLU A 281 -2.53 -6.62 24.45
CA GLU A 281 -1.62 -7.75 24.30
C GLU A 281 -2.30 -9.02 23.73
N SER A 282 -3.29 -8.81 22.85
CA SER A 282 -4.14 -9.87 22.32
C SER A 282 -4.48 -9.63 20.85
N LEU A 283 -4.52 -10.71 20.06
CA LEU A 283 -4.94 -10.69 18.65
C LEU A 283 -6.46 -10.80 18.46
N LYS A 284 -7.25 -10.88 19.54
CA LYS A 284 -8.69 -11.17 19.47
C LYS A 284 -9.46 -10.21 18.55
N ASN A 285 -9.08 -8.95 18.51
CA ASN A 285 -9.79 -7.90 17.78
C ASN A 285 -9.05 -7.43 16.50
N ILE A 286 -7.98 -8.12 16.11
CA ILE A 286 -7.26 -7.71 14.91
C ILE A 286 -8.13 -7.85 13.66
N LYS A 287 -8.10 -6.83 12.82
CA LYS A 287 -8.86 -6.76 11.57
C LYS A 287 -7.91 -6.67 10.40
N ILE A 288 -7.51 -7.79 9.84
CA ILE A 288 -6.61 -7.82 8.68
C ILE A 288 -7.44 -7.80 7.40
N PRO A 289 -7.11 -6.92 6.42
CA PRO A 289 -7.84 -6.85 5.15
C PRO A 289 -7.82 -8.16 4.36
N SER A 290 -8.99 -8.56 3.85
CA SER A 290 -9.16 -9.75 3.03
C SER A 290 -9.52 -9.38 1.59
N LEU A 291 -8.92 -10.06 0.64
CA LEU A 291 -9.23 -9.93 -0.79
C LEU A 291 -10.63 -10.49 -1.13
N LYS A 292 -11.16 -11.34 -0.25
CA LYS A 292 -12.51 -11.90 -0.40
C LYS A 292 -13.54 -10.77 -0.28
N GLY A 293 -14.28 -10.55 -1.37
CA GLY A 293 -15.27 -9.48 -1.45
C GLY A 293 -14.70 -8.12 -1.88
N LEU A 294 -13.49 -8.08 -2.44
CA LEU A 294 -12.96 -6.90 -3.11
C LEU A 294 -13.84 -6.55 -4.32
N SER A 295 -14.27 -5.30 -4.39
CA SER A 295 -15.01 -4.73 -5.52
C SER A 295 -14.48 -3.34 -5.85
N PHE A 296 -14.87 -2.80 -7.00
CA PHE A 296 -14.48 -1.46 -7.44
C PHE A 296 -15.73 -0.69 -7.81
N GLU A 297 -15.81 0.56 -7.38
CA GLU A 297 -16.80 1.49 -7.92
C GLU A 297 -16.40 1.86 -9.36
N GLU A 298 -17.35 1.81 -10.29
CA GLU A 298 -17.15 2.17 -11.71
C GLU A 298 -16.96 3.67 -11.93
#